data_1d93cfd291d286e524edbb4ca38d333d
#
_entry.id   1d93cfd291d286e524edbb4ca38d333d
#
_cell.length_a   1.000
_cell.length_b   1.000
_cell.length_c   1.000
_cell.angle_alpha   90.00
_cell.angle_beta   90.00
_cell.angle_gamma   90.00
#
_symmetry.space_group_name_H-M   'P 1'
#
loop_
_entity.id
_entity.type
_entity.pdbx_description
1 polymer ?
#
loop_
_entity_poly.entity_id
_entity_poly.type
_entity_poly.pdbx_seq_one_letter_code
_entity_poly.pdbx_strand_id
1 'polypeptide(L)' 'MNKVFELYIANALRDEERYAVLDLPATPYEMLDALERAGCRSSEEAYYQVEEYLDFE' A
#
# COMPACT_ATOMS: atom_id res chain seq x y z
N MET A 1 -19.67 13.31 2.78
CA MET A 1 -18.88 12.30 3.52
C MET A 1 -18.55 11.16 2.57
N ASN A 2 -17.30 10.94 2.32
CA ASN A 2 -16.82 9.90 1.40
C ASN A 2 -16.03 8.83 2.15
N LYS A 3 -16.20 7.59 1.73
CA LYS A 3 -15.33 6.51 2.18
C LYS A 3 -14.04 6.54 1.39
N VAL A 4 -12.94 6.49 2.10
CA VAL A 4 -11.61 6.46 1.50
C VAL A 4 -10.90 5.20 1.98
N PHE A 5 -10.24 4.52 1.04
CA PHE A 5 -9.46 3.33 1.33
C PHE A 5 -7.99 3.61 1.03
N GLU A 6 -7.15 3.20 1.96
CA GLU A 6 -5.70 3.24 1.77
C GLU A 6 -5.14 1.84 1.90
N LEU A 7 -4.20 1.52 1.02
CA LEU A 7 -3.49 0.25 1.06
C LEU A 7 -2.09 0.48 1.62
N TYR A 8 -1.78 -0.20 2.71
CA TYR A 8 -0.44 -0.19 3.29
C TYR A 8 0.29 -1.43 2.81
N ILE A 9 1.47 -1.22 2.26
CA ILE A 9 2.30 -2.29 1.69
C ILE A 9 3.63 -2.31 2.41
N ALA A 10 4.01 -3.45 2.95
CA ALA A 10 5.29 -3.65 3.60
C ALA A 10 5.94 -4.93 3.08
N ASN A 11 7.27 -5.04 3.24
CA ASN A 11 7.96 -6.26 2.86
C ASN A 11 7.88 -7.27 4.01
N ALA A 12 7.19 -8.37 3.78
CA ALA A 12 6.95 -9.40 4.78
C ALA A 12 8.20 -10.24 5.10
N LEU A 13 9.19 -10.23 4.20
CA LEU A 13 10.41 -11.01 4.35
C LEU A 13 11.54 -10.26 5.05
N ARG A 14 11.37 -8.97 5.24
CA ARG A 14 12.39 -8.12 5.87
C ARG A 14 11.82 -7.44 7.09
N ASP A 15 12.60 -7.41 8.13
CA ASP A 15 12.26 -6.71 9.37
C ASP A 15 12.72 -5.25 9.28
N GLU A 16 12.33 -4.60 8.21
CA GLU A 16 12.62 -3.19 7.97
C GLU A 16 11.33 -2.38 8.07
N GLU A 17 11.44 -1.17 8.61
CA GLU A 17 10.30 -0.27 8.77
C GLU A 17 9.89 0.43 7.47
N ARG A 18 10.26 -0.14 6.33
CA ARG A 18 9.87 0.43 5.04
C ARG A 18 8.46 -0.02 4.68
N TYR A 19 7.66 0.94 4.35
CA TYR A 19 6.31 0.68 3.88
C TYR A 19 5.91 1.77 2.89
N ALA A 20 4.89 1.48 2.08
CA ALA A 20 4.30 2.44 1.18
C ALA A 20 2.80 2.52 1.42
N VAL A 21 2.24 3.69 1.21
CA VAL A 21 0.80 3.91 1.33
C VAL A 21 0.27 4.29 -0.04
N LEU A 22 -0.80 3.65 -0.46
CA LEU A 22 -1.39 3.85 -1.77
C LEU A 22 -2.88 4.10 -1.62
N ASP A 23 -3.35 5.22 -2.16
CA ASP A 23 -4.78 5.52 -2.17
C ASP A 23 -5.49 4.64 -3.19
N LEU A 24 -6.66 4.14 -2.82
CA LEU A 24 -7.46 3.30 -3.70
C LEU A 24 -8.66 4.08 -4.25
N PRO A 25 -9.07 3.83 -5.48
CA PRO A 25 -8.50 2.84 -6.42
C PRO A 25 -7.16 3.30 -7.01
N ALA A 26 -6.34 2.34 -7.40
CA ALA A 26 -5.02 2.59 -7.95
C ALA A 26 -4.82 1.85 -9.26
N THR A 27 -3.98 2.42 -10.13
CA THR A 27 -3.60 1.77 -11.38
C THR A 27 -2.52 0.72 -11.13
N PRO A 28 -2.33 -0.23 -12.07
CA PRO A 28 -1.23 -1.19 -11.94
C PRO A 28 0.15 -0.54 -11.82
N TYR A 29 0.36 0.59 -12.50
CA TYR A 29 1.63 1.32 -12.41
C TYR A 29 1.85 1.90 -11.01
N GLU A 30 0.80 2.45 -10.41
CA GLU A 30 0.86 2.96 -9.06
C GLU A 30 1.17 1.85 -8.05
N MET A 31 0.61 0.66 -8.28
CA MET A 31 0.86 -0.49 -7.44
C MET A 31 2.32 -0.95 -7.54
N LEU A 32 2.87 -1.01 -8.76
CA LEU A 32 4.26 -1.38 -8.97
C LEU A 32 5.21 -0.38 -8.30
N ASP A 33 4.90 0.91 -8.42
CA ASP A 33 5.68 1.96 -7.77
C ASP A 33 5.66 1.80 -6.25
N ALA A 34 4.48 1.53 -5.69
CA ALA A 34 4.34 1.35 -4.25
C ALA A 34 5.11 0.12 -3.75
N LEU A 35 5.09 -0.97 -4.49
CA LEU A 35 5.86 -2.16 -4.15
C LEU A 35 7.36 -1.84 -4.12
N GLU A 36 7.84 -1.09 -5.09
CA GLU A 36 9.24 -0.67 -5.15
C GLU A 36 9.60 0.21 -3.95
N ARG A 37 8.73 1.16 -3.61
CA ARG A 37 8.96 2.02 -2.44
C ARG A 37 8.98 1.24 -1.14
N ALA A 38 8.21 0.17 -1.04
CA ALA A 38 8.20 -0.71 0.12
C ALA A 38 9.39 -1.69 0.16
N GLY A 39 10.22 -1.66 -0.87
CA GLY A 39 11.37 -2.55 -0.96
C GLY A 39 11.04 -3.96 -1.38
N CYS A 40 9.88 -4.19 -1.99
CA CYS A 40 9.45 -5.49 -2.44
C CYS A 40 9.88 -5.73 -3.89
N ARG A 41 10.41 -6.91 -4.17
CA ARG A 41 10.79 -7.29 -5.54
C ARG A 41 9.60 -7.78 -6.33
N SER A 42 8.61 -8.34 -5.64
CA SER A 42 7.40 -8.86 -6.25
C SER A 42 6.25 -8.77 -5.25
N SER A 43 5.03 -8.97 -5.74
CA SER A 43 3.85 -8.99 -4.88
C SER A 43 3.88 -10.13 -3.85
N GLU A 44 4.65 -11.18 -4.11
CA GLU A 44 4.75 -12.32 -3.19
C GLU A 44 5.51 -11.97 -1.91
N GLU A 45 6.39 -10.96 -1.95
CA GLU A 45 7.13 -10.49 -0.79
C GLU A 45 6.33 -9.48 0.03
N ALA A 46 5.23 -9.00 -0.49
CA ALA A 46 4.50 -7.90 0.12
C ALA A 46 3.48 -8.38 1.15
N TYR A 47 3.39 -7.63 2.23
CA TYR A 47 2.31 -7.72 3.19
C TYR A 47 1.37 -6.55 2.95
N TYR A 48 0.08 -6.83 2.84
CA TYR A 48 -0.94 -5.82 2.54
C TYR A 48 -1.89 -5.64 3.71
N GLN A 49 -2.22 -4.39 3.99
CA GLN A 49 -3.25 -4.06 4.95
C GLN A 49 -4.10 -2.92 4.39
N VAL A 50 -5.40 -3.12 4.35
CA VAL A 50 -6.33 -2.10 3.87
C VAL A 50 -6.93 -1.37 5.06
N GLU A 51 -6.82 -0.04 5.03
CA GLU A 51 -7.45 0.82 6.01
C GLU A 51 -8.60 1.59 5.37
N GLU A 52 -9.66 1.77 6.12
CA GLU A 52 -10.85 2.48 5.68
C GLU A 52 -11.08 3.66 6.62
N TYR A 53 -11.34 4.82 6.05
CA TYR A 53 -11.72 5.96 6.87
C TYR A 53 -12.73 6.83 6.13
N LEU A 54 -13.40 7.70 6.86
CA LEU A 54 -14.37 8.63 6.31
C LEU A 54 -13.72 10.00 6.16
N ASP A 55 -13.89 10.58 4.98
CA ASP A 55 -13.43 11.92 4.69
C ASP A 55 -14.59 12.86 4.86
N PHE A 56 -14.49 13.76 5.81
CA PHE A 56 -15.53 14.76 6.11
C PHE A 56 -15.11 16.09 5.48
N GLU A 57 -15.81 16.47 4.44
CA GLU A 57 -15.63 17.77 3.83
C GLU A 57 -16.82 18.67 4.09
#